data_015b2bef1a2ccc8bb8d4c4bd663bb93c
#
_entry.id   015b2bef1a2ccc8bb8d4c4bd663bb93c
#
_cell.length_a   1.000
_cell.length_b   1.000
_cell.length_c   1.000
_cell.angle_alpha   90.00
_cell.angle_beta   90.00
_cell.angle_gamma   90.00
#
_symmetry.space_group_name_H-M   'P 1'
#
loop_
_entity.id
_entity.type
_entity.pdbx_description
1 polymer ?
#
loop_
_entity_poly.entity_id
_entity_poly.type
_entity_poly.pdbx_seq_one_letter_code
_entity_poly.pdbx_strand_id
1 'polypeptide(L)'
;LGEPDASGRRRPIEKPGSEFELEVDTVIMSLGTSPNPLIRSTTPGLETNKHGCIVTEGDEGKTSRDGVYAGGDAVTGAATVIKAMGAGKAAAKAIDEYIRNK
;
A
#
# COMPACT_ATOMS: atom_id res chain seq x y z
N LEU A 1 11.65 -6.42 -19.27
CA LEU A 1 11.52 -5.37 -18.29
C LEU A 1 12.36 -4.17 -18.69
N GLY A 2 11.84 -2.95 -18.45
CA GLY A 2 12.55 -1.71 -18.72
C GLY A 2 13.60 -1.38 -17.67
N GLU A 3 14.16 -0.17 -17.77
CA GLU A 3 15.08 0.37 -16.78
C GLU A 3 14.39 0.61 -15.43
N PRO A 4 15.11 0.52 -14.29
CA PRO A 4 14.56 0.83 -13.00
C PRO A 4 14.07 2.28 -12.92
N ASP A 5 12.88 2.49 -12.35
CA ASP A 5 12.38 3.83 -12.03
C ASP A 5 13.05 4.36 -10.74
N ALA A 6 12.66 5.57 -10.30
CA ALA A 6 13.21 6.21 -9.11
C ALA A 6 13.05 5.37 -7.81
N SER A 7 12.11 4.42 -7.79
CA SER A 7 11.92 3.47 -6.68
C SER A 7 12.75 2.19 -6.80
N GLY A 8 13.53 2.05 -7.89
CA GLY A 8 14.28 0.84 -8.23
C GLY A 8 13.42 -0.26 -8.89
N ARG A 9 12.16 0.01 -9.17
CA ARG A 9 11.24 -0.95 -9.78
C ARG A 9 11.34 -0.90 -11.29
N ARG A 10 11.52 -2.07 -11.91
CA ARG A 10 11.53 -2.24 -13.35
C ARG A 10 10.12 -2.54 -13.86
N ARG A 11 9.61 -1.69 -14.74
CA ARG A 11 8.29 -1.86 -15.34
C ARG A 11 8.37 -2.73 -16.59
N PRO A 12 7.31 -3.49 -16.92
CA PRO A 12 7.19 -4.12 -18.22
C PRO A 12 7.20 -3.07 -19.33
N ILE A 13 7.91 -3.37 -20.40
CA ILE A 13 7.85 -2.59 -21.66
C ILE A 13 7.21 -3.50 -22.70
N GLU A 14 6.25 -2.94 -23.43
CA GLU A 14 5.62 -3.63 -24.54
C GLU A 14 6.68 -3.95 -25.62
N LYS A 15 6.64 -5.19 -26.09
CA LYS A 15 7.48 -5.64 -27.20
C LYS A 15 6.58 -5.94 -28.38
N PRO A 16 6.50 -5.01 -29.38
CA PRO A 16 5.62 -5.17 -30.52
C PRO A 16 5.90 -6.47 -31.29
N GLY A 17 4.84 -7.13 -31.73
CA GLY A 17 4.93 -8.36 -32.53
C GLY A 17 5.33 -9.61 -31.72
N SER A 18 5.27 -9.56 -30.38
CA SER A 18 5.59 -10.69 -29.51
C SER A 18 4.37 -11.39 -28.93
N GLU A 19 3.19 -11.05 -29.40
CA GLU A 19 1.93 -11.65 -28.99
C GLU A 19 1.92 -13.16 -29.35
N PHE A 20 1.33 -13.96 -28.48
CA PHE A 20 1.14 -15.39 -28.69
C PHE A 20 -0.16 -15.86 -28.05
N GLU A 21 -0.69 -16.95 -28.54
CA GLU A 21 -1.93 -17.54 -28.04
C GLU A 21 -1.63 -18.63 -27.02
N LEU A 22 -2.43 -18.66 -25.93
CA LEU A 22 -2.49 -19.74 -24.96
C LEU A 22 -3.88 -20.33 -24.97
N GLU A 23 -3.99 -21.66 -25.13
CA GLU A 23 -5.25 -22.37 -24.97
C GLU A 23 -5.56 -22.57 -23.49
N VAL A 24 -6.51 -21.79 -22.97
CA VAL A 24 -6.93 -21.83 -21.56
C VAL A 24 -8.44 -21.67 -21.47
N ASP A 25 -9.03 -22.24 -20.44
CA ASP A 25 -10.48 -22.13 -20.19
C ASP A 25 -10.82 -20.91 -19.33
N THR A 26 -9.86 -20.47 -18.48
CA THR A 26 -10.08 -19.37 -17.55
C THR A 26 -8.85 -18.47 -17.46
N VAL A 27 -9.08 -17.17 -17.43
CA VAL A 27 -8.03 -16.16 -17.20
C VAL A 27 -8.37 -15.35 -15.94
N ILE A 28 -7.42 -15.26 -15.01
CA ILE A 28 -7.58 -14.48 -13.78
C ILE A 28 -6.57 -13.33 -13.78
N MET A 29 -7.08 -12.10 -13.75
CA MET A 29 -6.26 -10.89 -13.64
C MET A 29 -5.97 -10.61 -12.16
N SER A 30 -4.76 -10.98 -11.69
CA SER A 30 -4.34 -10.87 -10.27
C SER A 30 -3.24 -9.83 -10.06
N LEU A 31 -3.28 -8.74 -10.80
CA LEU A 31 -2.26 -7.68 -10.75
C LEU A 31 -2.90 -6.31 -10.62
N GLY A 32 -2.08 -5.32 -10.27
CA GLY A 32 -2.53 -3.95 -10.18
C GLY A 32 -3.40 -3.66 -8.96
N THR A 33 -3.12 -4.32 -7.82
CA THR A 33 -3.84 -4.05 -6.57
C THR A 33 -3.64 -2.61 -6.11
N SER A 34 -4.70 -2.00 -5.60
CA SER A 34 -4.71 -0.65 -5.04
C SER A 34 -5.50 -0.63 -3.73
N PRO A 35 -5.28 0.39 -2.87
CA PRO A 35 -6.05 0.53 -1.64
C PRO A 35 -7.54 0.63 -1.90
N ASN A 36 -8.35 0.04 -1.00
CA ASN A 36 -9.80 0.12 -1.12
C ASN A 36 -10.26 1.57 -0.95
N PRO A 37 -10.92 2.17 -1.95
CA PRO A 37 -11.36 3.56 -1.88
C PRO A 37 -12.43 3.83 -0.82
N LEU A 38 -13.10 2.80 -0.32
CA LEU A 38 -14.15 2.91 0.69
C LEU A 38 -13.63 3.61 1.96
N ILE A 39 -12.47 3.22 2.46
CA ILE A 39 -11.91 3.78 3.71
C ILE A 39 -11.72 5.29 3.59
N ARG A 40 -11.05 5.75 2.54
CA ARG A 40 -10.80 7.19 2.34
C ARG A 40 -12.08 7.99 2.08
N SER A 41 -13.05 7.41 1.39
CA SER A 41 -14.30 8.09 1.04
C SER A 41 -15.26 8.22 2.21
N THR A 42 -15.17 7.34 3.21
CA THR A 42 -16.06 7.30 4.37
C THR A 42 -15.43 7.83 5.65
N THR A 43 -14.15 8.19 5.62
CA THR A 43 -13.42 8.66 6.81
C THR A 43 -12.94 10.10 6.63
N PRO A 44 -13.74 11.10 7.03
CA PRO A 44 -13.34 12.51 6.95
C PRO A 44 -12.08 12.78 7.78
N GLY A 45 -11.17 13.61 7.24
CA GLY A 45 -9.94 14.00 7.90
C GLY A 45 -8.80 12.97 7.80
N LEU A 46 -9.01 11.84 7.14
CA LEU A 46 -7.96 10.87 6.85
C LEU A 46 -7.30 11.22 5.52
N GLU A 47 -6.07 11.69 5.57
CA GLU A 47 -5.30 12.06 4.37
C GLU A 47 -4.78 10.82 3.64
N THR A 48 -4.85 10.87 2.31
CA THR A 48 -4.28 9.87 1.42
C THR A 48 -3.43 10.52 0.36
N ASN A 49 -2.43 9.78 -0.15
CA ASN A 49 -1.59 10.25 -1.23
C ASN A 49 -2.27 10.06 -2.61
N LYS A 50 -1.58 10.48 -3.68
CA LYS A 50 -2.08 10.36 -5.06
C LYS A 50 -2.38 8.92 -5.49
N HIS A 51 -1.83 7.92 -4.81
CA HIS A 51 -2.07 6.50 -5.08
C HIS A 51 -3.19 5.91 -4.22
N GLY A 52 -3.79 6.72 -3.36
CA GLY A 52 -4.85 6.30 -2.44
C GLY A 52 -4.35 5.61 -1.17
N CYS A 53 -3.04 5.58 -0.92
CA CYS A 53 -2.47 5.07 0.32
C CYS A 53 -2.62 6.10 1.44
N ILE A 54 -2.84 5.61 2.66
CA ILE A 54 -2.98 6.46 3.85
C ILE A 54 -1.63 7.12 4.17
N VAL A 55 -1.64 8.43 4.36
CA VAL A 55 -0.44 9.19 4.77
C VAL A 55 -0.23 9.01 6.27
N THR A 56 1.00 8.66 6.66
CA THR A 56 1.40 8.52 8.06
C THR A 56 2.61 9.39 8.36
N GLU A 57 2.69 9.84 9.61
CA GLU A 57 3.85 10.54 10.15
C GLU A 57 4.86 9.51 10.71
N GLY A 58 6.09 9.54 10.19
CA GLY A 58 7.15 8.64 10.64
C GLY A 58 6.83 7.14 10.46
N ASP A 59 7.55 6.32 11.21
CA ASP A 59 7.47 4.86 11.13
C ASP A 59 6.42 4.25 12.09
N GLU A 60 5.78 5.07 12.91
CA GLU A 60 4.83 4.64 13.94
C GLU A 60 3.40 4.44 13.41
N GLY A 61 3.16 4.83 12.18
CA GLY A 61 1.87 4.68 11.54
C GLY A 61 0.77 5.64 12.00
N LYS A 62 1.12 6.73 12.68
CA LYS A 62 0.17 7.77 13.07
C LYS A 62 -0.38 8.47 11.82
N THR A 63 -1.69 8.52 11.68
CA THR A 63 -2.36 9.19 10.56
C THR A 63 -2.67 10.66 10.87
N SER A 64 -3.18 11.39 9.88
CA SER A 64 -3.69 12.75 10.05
C SER A 64 -4.91 12.86 10.98
N ARG A 65 -5.57 11.75 11.27
CA ARG A 65 -6.71 11.70 12.18
C ARG A 65 -6.30 11.19 13.55
N ASP A 66 -6.57 11.97 14.60
CA ASP A 66 -6.21 11.62 15.97
C ASP A 66 -6.79 10.27 16.41
N GLY A 67 -5.96 9.45 17.07
CA GLY A 67 -6.32 8.10 17.53
C GLY A 67 -6.45 7.06 16.43
N VAL A 68 -6.13 7.39 15.18
CA VAL A 68 -6.15 6.47 14.03
C VAL A 68 -4.75 6.19 13.54
N TYR A 69 -4.41 4.92 13.45
CA TYR A 69 -3.11 4.43 13.01
C TYR A 69 -3.25 3.52 11.79
N ALA A 70 -2.25 3.48 10.94
CA ALA A 70 -2.23 2.65 9.75
C ALA A 70 -0.83 2.08 9.50
N GLY A 71 -0.75 0.92 8.89
CA GLY A 71 0.52 0.29 8.53
C GLY A 71 0.34 -0.74 7.42
N GLY A 72 1.45 -1.21 6.87
CA GLY A 72 1.47 -2.18 5.78
C GLY A 72 1.13 -1.60 4.42
N ASP A 73 0.58 -2.42 3.55
CA ASP A 73 0.33 -2.07 2.14
C ASP A 73 -0.67 -0.90 1.98
N ALA A 74 -1.53 -0.68 2.97
CA ALA A 74 -2.44 0.47 2.98
C ALA A 74 -1.70 1.83 3.05
N VAL A 75 -0.46 1.83 3.53
CA VAL A 75 0.41 3.01 3.67
C VAL A 75 1.47 3.06 2.58
N THR A 76 2.19 1.97 2.39
CA THR A 76 3.37 1.92 1.51
C THR A 76 3.04 1.49 0.07
N GLY A 77 1.84 1.02 -0.18
CA GLY A 77 1.52 0.27 -1.39
C GLY A 77 1.99 -1.19 -1.27
N ALA A 78 1.73 -1.98 -2.30
CA ALA A 78 2.10 -3.40 -2.31
C ALA A 78 3.61 -3.59 -2.08
N ALA A 79 3.95 -4.29 -1.01
CA ALA A 79 5.31 -4.53 -0.59
C ALA A 79 5.50 -5.99 -0.13
N THR A 80 6.38 -6.23 0.84
CA THR A 80 6.64 -7.57 1.36
C THR A 80 5.87 -7.82 2.66
N VAL A 81 5.59 -9.10 2.94
CA VAL A 81 4.97 -9.54 4.21
C VAL A 81 5.78 -9.05 5.42
N ILE A 82 7.10 -9.13 5.35
CA ILE A 82 8.00 -8.67 6.44
C ILE A 82 7.79 -7.18 6.75
N LYS A 83 7.71 -6.35 5.72
CA LYS A 83 7.45 -4.91 5.87
C LYS A 83 6.06 -4.63 6.44
N ALA A 84 5.04 -5.33 5.95
CA ALA A 84 3.67 -5.18 6.44
C ALA A 84 3.54 -5.57 7.92
N MET A 85 4.15 -6.69 8.32
CA MET A 85 4.18 -7.12 9.74
C MET A 85 4.97 -6.15 10.62
N GLY A 86 6.12 -5.66 10.15
CA GLY A 86 6.93 -4.67 10.86
C GLY A 86 6.15 -3.39 11.14
N ALA A 87 5.47 -2.86 10.13
CA ALA A 87 4.62 -1.68 10.26
C ALA A 87 3.44 -1.91 11.24
N GLY A 88 2.81 -3.08 11.19
CA GLY A 88 1.75 -3.44 12.14
C GLY A 88 2.24 -3.48 13.60
N LYS A 89 3.42 -4.02 13.84
CA LYS A 89 4.03 -4.04 15.20
C LYS A 89 4.39 -2.63 15.69
N ALA A 90 4.93 -1.80 14.81
CA ALA A 90 5.26 -0.41 15.14
C ALA A 90 3.98 0.39 15.49
N ALA A 91 2.93 0.26 14.69
CA ALA A 91 1.65 0.89 14.95
C ALA A 91 1.01 0.40 16.26
N ALA A 92 1.06 -0.89 16.56
CA ALA A 92 0.55 -1.45 17.81
C ALA A 92 1.25 -0.87 19.04
N LYS A 93 2.59 -0.72 18.99
CA LYS A 93 3.36 -0.08 20.05
C LYS A 93 2.96 1.39 20.23
N ALA A 94 2.83 2.13 19.15
CA ALA A 94 2.44 3.53 19.18
C ALA A 94 1.01 3.72 19.72
N ILE A 95 0.09 2.82 19.40
CA ILE A 95 -1.27 2.81 19.96
C ILE A 95 -1.23 2.57 21.47
N ASP A 96 -0.45 1.61 21.96
CA ASP A 96 -0.32 1.34 23.39
C ASP A 96 0.24 2.57 24.14
N GLU A 97 1.27 3.21 23.61
CA GLU A 97 1.83 4.44 24.16
C GLU A 97 0.81 5.59 24.16
N TYR A 98 0.05 5.75 23.07
CA TYR A 98 -1.02 6.76 22.98
C TYR A 98 -2.09 6.56 24.05
N ILE A 99 -2.53 5.34 24.27
CA ILE A 99 -3.57 5.02 25.27
C ILE A 99 -3.04 5.25 26.69
N ARG A 100 -1.81 4.87 26.96
CA ARG A 100 -1.20 5.06 28.31
C ARG A 100 -0.95 6.51 28.67
N ASN A 101 -0.73 7.38 27.67
CA ASN A 101 -0.46 8.80 27.86
C ASN A 101 -1.73 9.68 27.75
N LYS A 102 -2.87 9.06 27.58
CA LYS A 102 -4.15 9.74 27.42
C LYS A 102 -4.80 10.19 28.73
#